data_5a3fa4eaa9f4991799cb08125a68382b
#
_entry.id   5a3fa4eaa9f4991799cb08125a68382b
#
_cell.length_a   1.000
_cell.length_b   1.000
_cell.length_c   1.000
_cell.angle_alpha   90.00
_cell.angle_beta   90.00
_cell.angle_gamma   90.00
#
_symmetry.space_group_name_H-M   'P 1'
#
loop_
_entity.id
_entity.type
_entity.pdbx_description
1 polymer ?
#
loop_
_entity_poly.entity_id
_entity_poly.type
_entity_poly.pdbx_seq_one_letter_code
_entity_poly.pdbx_strand_id
1 'polypeptide(L)'
;LAGGFRKKKFLGLCFITTAVCEAEGKPDDCAELTAFRAFRDGYLKAQPDGAALIEEYYRIAPTIVMCIDVCGDRDARYAAIREQYLQPCYNALQAGDLAGCKTKYVRMVRDLEREYLS
;
A
#
# COMPACT_ATOMS: atom_id res chain seq x y z
N LEU A 1 -7.50 23.42 -9.04
CA LEU A 1 -8.17 22.27 -8.87
C LEU A 1 -7.43 21.23 -8.10
N ALA A 2 -8.16 20.37 -7.75
CA ALA A 2 -7.74 19.24 -7.01
C ALA A 2 -6.51 18.55 -7.54
N GLY A 3 -6.09 18.82 -8.72
CA GLY A 3 -4.94 18.18 -9.30
C GLY A 3 -3.70 18.25 -8.46
N GLY A 4 -3.47 19.40 -7.85
CA GLY A 4 -2.26 19.58 -7.07
C GLY A 4 -2.17 18.67 -5.88
N PHE A 5 -3.23 18.53 -5.13
CA PHE A 5 -3.16 17.71 -3.94
C PHE A 5 -3.28 16.24 -4.27
N ARG A 6 -3.84 15.90 -5.43
CA ARG A 6 -3.87 14.52 -5.83
C ARG A 6 -2.49 13.98 -6.13
N LYS A 7 -1.63 14.82 -6.65
CA LYS A 7 -0.27 14.43 -6.91
C LYS A 7 0.39 13.88 -5.68
N LYS A 8 0.06 14.45 -4.53
CA LYS A 8 0.61 14.01 -3.28
C LYS A 8 0.36 12.52 -3.07
N LYS A 9 -0.85 12.08 -3.33
CA LYS A 9 -1.19 10.67 -3.18
C LYS A 9 -0.45 9.81 -4.17
N PHE A 10 -0.37 10.27 -5.40
CA PHE A 10 0.33 9.49 -6.41
C PHE A 10 1.80 9.33 -6.08
N LEU A 11 2.43 10.42 -5.65
CA LEU A 11 3.83 10.37 -5.28
C LEU A 11 4.06 9.47 -4.10
N GLY A 12 3.04 9.26 -3.29
CA GLY A 12 3.15 8.39 -2.14
C GLY A 12 3.43 6.96 -2.51
N LEU A 13 2.99 6.48 -3.65
CA LEU A 13 3.17 5.11 -4.10
C LEU A 13 2.60 4.07 -3.15
N CYS A 14 1.82 4.50 -2.18
CA CYS A 14 1.23 3.60 -1.20
C CYS A 14 -0.26 3.58 -1.38
N PHE A 15 -0.71 3.32 -2.62
CA PHE A 15 -2.12 3.37 -2.95
C PHE A 15 -2.97 2.46 -2.07
N ILE A 16 -2.54 1.22 -1.90
CA ILE A 16 -3.32 0.28 -1.10
C ILE A 16 -3.29 0.68 0.36
N THR A 17 -2.12 1.02 0.88
CA THR A 17 -1.97 1.46 2.26
C THR A 17 -2.81 2.71 2.51
N THR A 18 -2.76 3.66 1.59
CA THR A 18 -3.54 4.89 1.71
C THR A 18 -5.03 4.58 1.74
N ALA A 19 -5.48 3.70 0.85
CA ALA A 19 -6.90 3.36 0.77
C ALA A 19 -7.39 2.70 2.06
N VAL A 20 -6.58 1.79 2.62
CA VAL A 20 -6.93 1.15 3.89
C VAL A 20 -7.02 2.18 5.00
N CYS A 21 -6.02 3.07 5.09
CA CYS A 21 -6.01 4.09 6.12
C CYS A 21 -7.17 5.07 5.97
N GLU A 22 -7.50 5.46 4.74
CA GLU A 22 -8.63 6.34 4.49
C GLU A 22 -9.94 5.69 4.91
N ALA A 23 -10.08 4.40 4.64
CA ALA A 23 -11.28 3.66 5.04
C ALA A 23 -11.44 3.63 6.55
N GLU A 24 -10.33 3.76 7.27
CA GLU A 24 -10.32 3.80 8.73
C GLU A 24 -10.39 5.23 9.29
N GLY A 25 -10.51 6.22 8.42
CA GLY A 25 -10.59 7.61 8.85
C GLY A 25 -9.28 8.24 9.23
N LYS A 26 -8.15 7.62 8.88
CA LYS A 26 -6.84 8.16 9.22
C LYS A 26 -6.39 9.20 8.20
N PRO A 27 -5.70 10.26 8.66
CA PRO A 27 -5.22 11.29 7.73
C PRO A 27 -4.04 10.81 6.89
N ASP A 28 -3.79 11.52 5.80
CA ASP A 28 -2.73 11.16 4.86
C ASP A 28 -1.33 11.28 5.48
N ASP A 29 -1.18 12.01 6.55
CA ASP A 29 0.10 12.17 7.24
C ASP A 29 0.18 11.36 8.53
N CYS A 30 -0.65 10.33 8.67
CA CYS A 30 -0.60 9.49 9.86
C CYS A 30 0.75 8.76 9.94
N ALA A 31 1.06 8.31 11.16
CA ALA A 31 2.35 7.68 11.43
C ALA A 31 2.59 6.45 10.55
N GLU A 32 1.56 5.67 10.32
CA GLU A 32 1.68 4.46 9.51
C GLU A 32 2.07 4.77 8.07
N LEU A 33 1.37 5.72 7.44
CA LEU A 33 1.68 6.10 6.07
C LEU A 33 3.07 6.71 5.97
N THR A 34 3.44 7.54 6.94
CA THR A 34 4.76 8.12 6.97
C THR A 34 5.83 7.03 7.05
N ALA A 35 5.60 6.01 7.87
CA ALA A 35 6.56 4.92 8.02
C ALA A 35 6.69 4.11 6.74
N PHE A 36 5.58 3.82 6.07
CA PHE A 36 5.65 3.06 4.82
C PHE A 36 6.31 3.86 3.69
N ARG A 37 6.08 5.17 3.65
CA ARG A 37 6.75 5.99 2.66
C ARG A 37 8.26 6.04 2.89
N ALA A 38 8.67 6.10 4.14
CA ALA A 38 10.09 6.05 4.48
C ALA A 38 10.69 4.69 4.12
N PHE A 39 9.96 3.62 4.38
CA PHE A 39 10.39 2.28 4.00
C PHE A 39 10.59 2.17 2.49
N ARG A 40 9.63 2.67 1.73
CA ARG A 40 9.73 2.67 0.27
C ARG A 40 10.96 3.42 -0.21
N ASP A 41 11.15 4.64 0.28
CA ASP A 41 12.19 5.51 -0.22
C ASP A 41 13.57 5.13 0.28
N GLY A 42 13.67 4.66 1.52
CA GLY A 42 14.96 4.36 2.13
C GLY A 42 15.43 2.94 1.94
N TYR A 43 14.51 1.98 2.01
CA TYR A 43 14.89 0.57 1.96
C TYR A 43 14.53 -0.08 0.63
N LEU A 44 13.26 -0.02 0.27
CA LEU A 44 12.78 -0.77 -0.90
C LEU A 44 13.45 -0.27 -2.18
N LYS A 45 13.51 1.01 -2.34
CA LYS A 45 14.09 1.61 -3.54
C LYS A 45 15.56 1.22 -3.71
N ALA A 46 16.26 0.96 -2.63
CA ALA A 46 17.67 0.58 -2.67
C ALA A 46 17.89 -0.90 -2.94
N GLN A 47 16.85 -1.70 -2.92
CA GLN A 47 16.96 -3.14 -3.21
C GLN A 47 17.20 -3.35 -4.70
N PRO A 48 17.90 -4.46 -5.09
CA PRO A 48 18.18 -4.71 -6.51
C PRO A 48 16.93 -4.73 -7.39
N ASP A 49 15.82 -5.24 -6.88
CA ASP A 49 14.56 -5.30 -7.61
C ASP A 49 13.60 -4.19 -7.19
N GLY A 50 14.05 -3.26 -6.36
CA GLY A 50 13.16 -2.31 -5.71
C GLY A 50 12.51 -1.33 -6.67
N ALA A 51 13.30 -0.76 -7.57
CA ALA A 51 12.76 0.22 -8.52
C ALA A 51 11.70 -0.43 -9.42
N ALA A 52 11.96 -1.66 -9.86
CA ALA A 52 11.01 -2.38 -10.71
C ALA A 52 9.72 -2.71 -9.96
N LEU A 53 9.84 -3.10 -8.70
CA LEU A 53 8.67 -3.38 -7.87
C LEU A 53 7.82 -2.12 -7.65
N ILE A 54 8.48 -1.01 -7.34
CA ILE A 54 7.78 0.25 -7.11
C ILE A 54 7.03 0.68 -8.37
N GLU A 55 7.69 0.58 -9.52
CA GLU A 55 7.07 0.94 -10.77
C GLU A 55 5.88 0.06 -11.07
N GLU A 56 6.01 -1.23 -10.84
CA GLU A 56 4.91 -2.16 -11.06
C GLU A 56 3.72 -1.85 -10.15
N TYR A 57 4.00 -1.58 -8.87
CA TYR A 57 2.92 -1.25 -7.93
C TYR A 57 2.21 0.03 -8.33
N TYR A 58 2.95 1.01 -8.82
CA TYR A 58 2.39 2.25 -9.31
C TYR A 58 1.40 1.96 -10.44
N ARG A 59 1.71 0.97 -11.25
CA ARG A 59 0.90 0.66 -12.41
C ARG A 59 -0.37 -0.10 -12.05
N ILE A 60 -0.29 -1.02 -11.09
CA ILE A 60 -1.42 -1.93 -10.81
C ILE A 60 -2.27 -1.51 -9.60
N ALA A 61 -1.68 -0.86 -8.61
CA ALA A 61 -2.39 -0.57 -7.36
C ALA A 61 -3.60 0.34 -7.55
N PRO A 62 -3.56 1.39 -8.39
CA PRO A 62 -4.75 2.22 -8.57
C PRO A 62 -5.95 1.43 -9.09
N THR A 63 -5.72 0.47 -9.98
CA THR A 63 -6.80 -0.35 -10.52
C THR A 63 -7.37 -1.27 -9.45
N ILE A 64 -6.51 -1.83 -8.60
CA ILE A 64 -6.97 -2.66 -7.49
C ILE A 64 -7.87 -1.84 -6.55
N VAL A 65 -7.43 -0.65 -6.18
CA VAL A 65 -8.22 0.23 -5.31
C VAL A 65 -9.55 0.57 -5.95
N MET A 66 -9.54 0.85 -7.26
CA MET A 66 -10.76 1.17 -7.97
C MET A 66 -11.73 -0.01 -7.95
N CYS A 67 -11.22 -1.21 -8.15
CA CYS A 67 -12.07 -2.41 -8.11
C CYS A 67 -12.71 -2.60 -6.74
N ILE A 68 -11.95 -2.36 -5.68
CA ILE A 68 -12.48 -2.49 -4.33
C ILE A 68 -13.52 -1.40 -4.05
N ASP A 69 -13.24 -0.17 -4.46
CA ASP A 69 -14.09 0.97 -4.15
C ASP A 69 -15.49 0.85 -4.75
N VAL A 70 -15.63 0.13 -5.86
CA VAL A 70 -16.96 -0.05 -6.46
C VAL A 70 -17.72 -1.21 -5.86
N CYS A 71 -17.12 -1.99 -4.98
CA CYS A 71 -17.81 -3.08 -4.30
C CYS A 71 -18.71 -2.54 -3.20
N GLY A 72 -19.88 -3.17 -3.02
CA GLY A 72 -20.79 -2.75 -1.97
C GLY A 72 -20.25 -2.98 -0.58
N ASP A 73 -19.31 -3.90 -0.43
CA ASP A 73 -18.69 -4.24 0.85
C ASP A 73 -17.26 -3.73 0.93
N ARG A 74 -16.97 -2.57 0.33
CA ARG A 74 -15.61 -2.06 0.25
C ARG A 74 -14.92 -1.92 1.60
N ASP A 75 -15.64 -1.45 2.61
CA ASP A 75 -15.03 -1.26 3.93
C ASP A 75 -14.62 -2.60 4.55
N ALA A 76 -15.44 -3.64 4.36
CA ALA A 76 -15.09 -4.97 4.84
C ALA A 76 -13.88 -5.53 4.10
N ARG A 77 -13.75 -5.23 2.82
CA ARG A 77 -12.60 -5.67 2.03
C ARG A 77 -11.32 -4.99 2.50
N TYR A 78 -11.38 -3.69 2.77
CA TYR A 78 -10.21 -2.99 3.31
C TYR A 78 -9.86 -3.49 4.71
N ALA A 79 -10.85 -3.79 5.53
CA ALA A 79 -10.59 -4.36 6.85
C ALA A 79 -9.90 -5.72 6.76
N ALA A 80 -10.29 -6.54 5.79
CA ALA A 80 -9.64 -7.82 5.56
C ALA A 80 -8.20 -7.65 5.11
N ILE A 81 -7.93 -6.69 4.25
CA ILE A 81 -6.57 -6.40 3.81
C ILE A 81 -5.71 -5.95 4.99
N ARG A 82 -6.27 -5.11 5.86
CA ARG A 82 -5.60 -4.69 7.08
C ARG A 82 -5.18 -5.90 7.90
N GLU A 83 -6.12 -6.77 8.18
CA GLU A 83 -5.88 -7.89 9.07
C GLU A 83 -4.93 -8.92 8.48
N GLN A 84 -5.14 -9.27 7.22
CA GLN A 84 -4.38 -10.34 6.59
C GLN A 84 -2.99 -9.93 6.14
N TYR A 85 -2.81 -8.68 5.75
CA TYR A 85 -1.58 -8.27 5.10
C TYR A 85 -0.93 -7.06 5.73
N LEU A 86 -1.67 -5.97 5.84
CA LEU A 86 -1.04 -4.69 6.14
C LEU A 86 -0.57 -4.61 7.58
N GLN A 87 -1.36 -5.11 8.52
CA GLN A 87 -0.96 -5.05 9.92
C GLN A 87 0.28 -5.90 10.19
N PRO A 88 0.36 -7.16 9.71
CA PRO A 88 1.61 -7.91 9.86
C PRO A 88 2.81 -7.21 9.22
N CYS A 89 2.59 -6.58 8.08
CA CYS A 89 3.64 -5.86 7.38
C CYS A 89 4.12 -4.67 8.22
N TYR A 90 3.18 -3.91 8.77
CA TYR A 90 3.51 -2.77 9.60
C TYR A 90 4.21 -3.20 10.90
N ASN A 91 3.77 -4.31 11.47
CA ASN A 91 4.42 -4.85 12.67
C ASN A 91 5.88 -5.20 12.38
N ALA A 92 6.16 -5.79 11.23
CA ALA A 92 7.53 -6.09 10.83
C ALA A 92 8.34 -4.80 10.69
N LEU A 93 7.74 -3.79 10.07
CA LEU A 93 8.38 -2.49 9.88
C LEU A 93 8.72 -1.86 11.23
N GLN A 94 7.79 -1.89 12.16
CA GLN A 94 7.99 -1.32 13.49
C GLN A 94 9.07 -2.07 14.27
N ALA A 95 9.22 -3.36 14.02
CA ALA A 95 10.24 -4.17 14.67
C ALA A 95 11.61 -4.03 14.02
N GLY A 96 11.73 -3.26 12.94
CA GLY A 96 12.99 -3.11 12.23
C GLY A 96 13.29 -4.26 11.28
N ASP A 97 12.33 -5.16 11.06
CA ASP A 97 12.48 -6.29 10.15
C ASP A 97 12.10 -5.83 8.73
N LEU A 98 13.01 -5.12 8.09
CA LEU A 98 12.73 -4.53 6.80
C LEU A 98 12.59 -5.57 5.71
N ALA A 99 13.39 -6.63 5.76
CA ALA A 99 13.30 -7.71 4.79
C ALA A 99 11.95 -8.44 4.93
N GLY A 100 11.50 -8.66 6.17
CA GLY A 100 10.21 -9.27 6.42
C GLY A 100 9.07 -8.39 5.95
N CYS A 101 9.20 -7.09 6.16
CA CYS A 101 8.21 -6.13 5.68
C CYS A 101 8.11 -6.21 4.15
N LYS A 102 9.24 -6.24 3.46
CA LYS A 102 9.27 -6.35 2.00
C LYS A 102 8.55 -7.61 1.53
N THR A 103 8.90 -8.75 2.14
CA THR A 103 8.30 -10.03 1.75
C THR A 103 6.78 -10.00 1.90
N LYS A 104 6.31 -9.48 3.02
CA LYS A 104 4.88 -9.42 3.29
C LYS A 104 4.17 -8.42 2.36
N TYR A 105 4.81 -7.31 2.07
CA TYR A 105 4.23 -6.31 1.19
C TYR A 105 4.10 -6.85 -0.24
N VAL A 106 5.14 -7.50 -0.74
CA VAL A 106 5.13 -8.10 -2.07
C VAL A 106 4.00 -9.14 -2.14
N ARG A 107 3.88 -9.96 -1.11
CA ARG A 107 2.83 -10.98 -1.09
C ARG A 107 1.45 -10.35 -1.14
N MET A 108 1.24 -9.28 -0.38
CA MET A 108 -0.03 -8.57 -0.39
C MET A 108 -0.39 -8.12 -1.80
N VAL A 109 0.55 -7.45 -2.47
CA VAL A 109 0.28 -6.92 -3.80
C VAL A 109 0.02 -8.07 -4.79
N ARG A 110 0.80 -9.15 -4.71
CA ARG A 110 0.61 -10.28 -5.62
C ARG A 110 -0.74 -10.97 -5.41
N ASP A 111 -1.16 -11.14 -4.16
CA ASP A 111 -2.44 -11.76 -3.88
C ASP A 111 -3.60 -10.88 -4.35
N LEU A 112 -3.50 -9.58 -4.13
CA LEU A 112 -4.53 -8.65 -4.57
C LEU A 112 -4.58 -8.54 -6.09
N GLU A 113 -3.42 -8.60 -6.73
CA GLU A 113 -3.36 -8.61 -8.18
C GLU A 113 -4.11 -9.82 -8.73
N ARG A 114 -3.88 -10.99 -8.14
CA ARG A 114 -4.58 -12.19 -8.57
C ARG A 114 -6.07 -12.10 -8.34
N GLU A 115 -6.48 -11.51 -7.24
CA GLU A 115 -7.89 -11.42 -6.89
C GLU A 115 -8.64 -10.44 -7.78
N TYR A 116 -8.04 -9.31 -8.10
CA TYR A 116 -8.76 -8.23 -8.76
C TYR A 116 -8.39 -8.01 -10.22
N LEU A 117 -7.25 -8.48 -10.67
CA LEU A 117 -6.76 -8.18 -12.02
C LEU A 117 -6.58 -9.40 -12.92
N SER A 118 -6.88 -10.59 -12.43
CA SER A 118 -6.73 -11.79 -13.28
C SER A 118 -8.06 -12.36 -13.72
#